data_63e56beb72723e4d8c547f4a4476b80d
#
_entry.id   63e56beb72723e4d8c547f4a4476b80d
#
_cell.length_a   1.000
_cell.length_b   1.000
_cell.length_c   1.000
_cell.angle_alpha   90.00
_cell.angle_beta   90.00
_cell.angle_gamma   90.00
#
_symmetry.space_group_name_H-M   'P 1'
#
loop_
_entity.id
_entity.type
_entity.pdbx_description
1 polymer ?
#
loop_
_entity_poly.entity_id
_entity_poly.type
_entity_poly.pdbx_seq_one_letter_code
_entity_poly.pdbx_strand_id
1 'polypeptide(L)'
;MFDIEKLINELTLDEKISLLTGFNSWYSNKIPRLNIPSIKMSDGPNGVRGDSTSNKSSACFPCPISIGSTWNKKLIKKVGIALGEEARDKDVDVLLGPTINLHRHPLGGRHFENFSEDPVLTGKIAVSYVKGVQSKQVSACLKHFVANDTEFERHTVSSNVDERTLRAVSYTHLRAHETR
;
A
#
# COMPACT_ATOMS: atom_id res chain seq x y z
N MET A 1 4.59 -3.32 -26.24
CA MET A 1 3.64 -2.55 -25.43
C MET A 1 2.32 -3.28 -25.52
N PHE A 2 1.71 -3.63 -24.40
CA PHE A 2 0.40 -4.30 -24.39
C PHE A 2 -0.67 -3.30 -24.83
N ASP A 3 -1.50 -3.71 -25.79
CA ASP A 3 -2.70 -2.95 -26.17
C ASP A 3 -3.80 -3.30 -25.17
N ILE A 4 -4.01 -2.43 -24.20
CA ILE A 4 -4.95 -2.63 -23.09
C ILE A 4 -6.39 -2.73 -23.60
N GLU A 5 -6.77 -1.87 -24.56
CA GLU A 5 -8.11 -1.85 -25.13
C GLU A 5 -8.42 -3.18 -25.86
N LYS A 6 -7.46 -3.68 -26.62
CA LYS A 6 -7.57 -4.96 -27.27
C LYS A 6 -7.76 -6.09 -26.24
N LEU A 7 -6.94 -6.12 -25.19
CA LEU A 7 -7.06 -7.13 -24.13
C LEU A 7 -8.42 -7.06 -23.43
N ILE A 8 -8.92 -5.87 -23.13
CA ILE A 8 -10.25 -5.70 -22.51
C ILE A 8 -11.35 -6.26 -23.41
N ASN A 9 -11.26 -6.05 -24.72
CA ASN A 9 -12.24 -6.57 -25.67
C ASN A 9 -12.16 -8.09 -25.86
N GLU A 10 -10.97 -8.68 -25.71
CA GLU A 10 -10.78 -10.13 -25.81
C GLU A 10 -11.19 -10.90 -24.54
N LEU A 11 -11.23 -10.24 -23.37
CA LEU A 11 -11.65 -10.84 -22.10
C LEU A 11 -13.15 -11.15 -22.10
N THR A 12 -13.50 -12.38 -21.72
CA THR A 12 -14.90 -12.74 -21.41
C THR A 12 -15.37 -12.04 -20.14
N LEU A 13 -16.68 -12.00 -19.91
CA LEU A 13 -17.24 -11.44 -18.69
C LEU A 13 -16.73 -12.16 -17.43
N ASP A 14 -16.70 -13.49 -17.46
CA ASP A 14 -16.20 -14.30 -16.34
C ASP A 14 -14.74 -14.05 -16.03
N GLU A 15 -13.90 -13.86 -17.06
CA GLU A 15 -12.51 -13.51 -16.88
C GLU A 15 -12.34 -12.09 -16.29
N LYS A 16 -13.15 -11.13 -16.75
CA LYS A 16 -13.18 -9.78 -16.15
C LYS A 16 -13.55 -9.84 -14.67
N ILE A 17 -14.58 -10.60 -14.32
CA ILE A 17 -15.00 -10.81 -12.94
C ILE A 17 -13.88 -11.49 -12.13
N SER A 18 -13.23 -12.52 -12.71
CA SER A 18 -12.15 -13.22 -12.03
C SER A 18 -10.95 -12.32 -11.70
N LEU A 19 -10.64 -11.35 -12.56
CA LEU A 19 -9.56 -10.38 -12.30
C LEU A 19 -9.87 -9.42 -11.14
N LEU A 20 -11.16 -9.24 -10.80
CA LEU A 20 -11.59 -8.42 -9.67
C LEU A 20 -11.59 -9.19 -8.34
N THR A 21 -11.39 -10.50 -8.39
CA THR A 21 -11.32 -11.37 -7.23
C THR A 21 -9.90 -11.90 -7.06
N GLY A 22 -9.49 -12.18 -5.80
CA GLY A 22 -8.22 -12.86 -5.56
C GLY A 22 -8.30 -14.35 -5.91
N PHE A 23 -7.21 -14.92 -6.43
CA PHE A 23 -7.02 -16.37 -6.44
C PHE A 23 -6.91 -16.90 -5.00
N ASN A 24 -6.22 -16.16 -4.15
CA ASN A 24 -6.16 -16.32 -2.70
C ASN A 24 -5.86 -14.97 -2.05
N SER A 25 -5.47 -14.95 -0.78
CA SER A 25 -5.18 -13.72 -0.03
C SER A 25 -4.03 -12.88 -0.62
N TRP A 26 -3.14 -13.50 -1.42
CA TRP A 26 -1.88 -12.85 -1.86
C TRP A 26 -1.69 -12.81 -3.37
N TYR A 27 -2.52 -13.50 -4.13
CA TYR A 27 -2.38 -13.61 -5.59
C TYR A 27 -3.66 -13.22 -6.31
N SER A 28 -3.54 -12.47 -7.39
CA SER A 28 -4.63 -12.27 -8.34
C SER A 28 -4.81 -13.52 -9.23
N ASN A 29 -5.96 -13.64 -9.87
CA ASN A 29 -6.14 -14.63 -10.91
C ASN A 29 -5.28 -14.31 -12.15
N LYS A 30 -4.86 -15.35 -12.85
CA LYS A 30 -4.17 -15.26 -14.15
C LYS A 30 -5.13 -15.61 -15.29
N ILE A 31 -4.89 -15.07 -16.49
CA ILE A 31 -5.63 -15.45 -17.70
C ILE A 31 -4.61 -15.95 -18.73
N PRO A 32 -4.27 -17.26 -18.69
CA PRO A 32 -3.18 -17.82 -19.50
C PRO A 32 -3.35 -17.63 -21.01
N ARG A 33 -4.58 -17.74 -21.52
CA ARG A 33 -4.84 -17.59 -22.96
C ARG A 33 -4.54 -16.19 -23.51
N LEU A 34 -4.50 -15.15 -22.64
CA LEU A 34 -4.17 -13.77 -22.99
C LEU A 34 -2.82 -13.35 -22.42
N ASN A 35 -2.04 -14.29 -21.89
CA ASN A 35 -0.77 -14.03 -21.22
C ASN A 35 -0.85 -12.98 -20.09
N ILE A 36 -2.00 -12.89 -19.40
CA ILE A 36 -2.15 -12.04 -18.22
C ILE A 36 -1.62 -12.83 -17.01
N PRO A 37 -0.52 -12.38 -16.38
CA PRO A 37 0.06 -13.09 -15.24
C PRO A 37 -0.76 -12.89 -13.97
N SER A 38 -0.51 -13.72 -12.97
CA SER A 38 -0.93 -13.45 -11.60
C SER A 38 -0.03 -12.38 -11.00
N ILE A 39 -0.61 -11.48 -10.22
CA ILE A 39 0.09 -10.45 -9.47
C ILE A 39 0.23 -10.93 -8.02
N LYS A 40 1.44 -10.95 -7.50
CA LYS A 40 1.72 -11.31 -6.11
C LYS A 40 1.74 -10.05 -5.23
N MET A 41 0.94 -10.04 -4.20
CA MET A 41 0.91 -9.00 -3.18
C MET A 41 1.53 -9.49 -1.88
N SER A 42 2.11 -8.58 -1.11
CA SER A 42 2.61 -8.89 0.23
C SER A 42 2.31 -7.76 1.19
N ASP A 43 1.90 -8.12 2.40
CA ASP A 43 1.83 -7.17 3.51
C ASP A 43 3.23 -6.85 4.05
N GLY A 44 3.32 -5.78 4.83
CA GLY A 44 4.52 -5.40 5.56
C GLY A 44 5.06 -4.01 5.24
N PRO A 45 4.41 -2.91 5.75
CA PRO A 45 4.85 -1.53 5.53
C PRO A 45 6.25 -1.22 6.06
N ASN A 46 6.75 -2.00 7.01
CA ASN A 46 8.08 -1.85 7.61
C ASN A 46 8.95 -3.12 7.50
N GLY A 47 8.55 -4.07 6.65
CA GLY A 47 9.28 -5.29 6.33
C GLY A 47 8.42 -6.22 5.49
N VAL A 48 8.91 -6.65 4.35
CA VAL A 48 8.12 -7.45 3.39
C VAL A 48 7.92 -8.86 3.93
N ARG A 49 6.67 -9.23 4.29
CA ARG A 49 6.37 -10.54 4.88
C ARG A 49 6.60 -11.70 3.90
N GLY A 50 6.30 -11.49 2.62
CA GLY A 50 6.22 -12.60 1.67
C GLY A 50 4.96 -13.45 1.93
N ASP A 51 4.98 -14.67 1.45
CA ASP A 51 3.95 -15.67 1.75
C ASP A 51 4.45 -16.70 2.77
N SER A 52 3.55 -17.51 3.30
CA SER A 52 3.84 -18.51 4.32
C SER A 52 4.73 -19.66 3.83
N THR A 53 4.96 -19.75 2.52
CA THR A 53 5.82 -20.78 1.90
C THR A 53 7.25 -20.30 1.71
N SER A 54 7.49 -19.00 1.87
CA SER A 54 8.82 -18.41 1.77
C SER A 54 9.60 -18.62 3.08
N ASN A 55 10.70 -19.35 3.00
CA ASN A 55 11.66 -19.49 4.09
C ASN A 55 12.63 -18.28 4.19
N LYS A 56 12.42 -17.23 3.40
CA LYS A 56 13.26 -16.05 3.40
C LYS A 56 12.93 -15.16 4.60
N SER A 57 13.94 -14.75 5.33
CA SER A 57 13.80 -13.78 6.42
C SER A 57 13.37 -12.41 5.88
N SER A 58 12.77 -11.60 6.76
CA SER A 58 12.37 -10.23 6.45
C SER A 58 13.12 -9.25 7.32
N ALA A 59 13.53 -8.13 6.75
CA ALA A 59 13.95 -6.99 7.54
C ALA A 59 12.79 -6.47 8.38
N CYS A 60 13.09 -5.94 9.55
CA CYS A 60 12.13 -5.22 10.37
C CYS A 60 12.66 -3.80 10.60
N PHE A 61 12.25 -2.89 9.75
CA PHE A 61 12.55 -1.46 9.93
C PHE A 61 11.76 -0.91 11.13
N PRO A 62 12.22 0.20 11.73
CA PRO A 62 11.44 0.90 12.74
C PRO A 62 10.01 1.16 12.24
N CYS A 63 9.04 1.14 13.15
CA CYS A 63 7.65 1.35 12.78
C CYS A 63 7.43 2.75 12.16
N PRO A 64 6.43 2.91 11.29
CA PRO A 64 6.22 4.16 10.55
C PRO A 64 6.12 5.42 11.39
N ILE A 65 5.56 5.38 12.60
CA ILE A 65 5.56 6.55 13.50
C ILE A 65 6.99 6.98 13.87
N SER A 66 7.89 6.04 14.11
CA SER A 66 9.31 6.31 14.39
C SER A 66 10.04 6.85 13.16
N ILE A 67 9.77 6.27 11.98
CA ILE A 67 10.30 6.75 10.71
C ILE A 67 9.78 8.16 10.43
N GLY A 68 8.49 8.40 10.65
CA GLY A 68 7.83 9.69 10.47
C GLY A 68 8.43 10.80 11.31
N SER A 69 8.78 10.51 12.57
CA SER A 69 9.37 11.47 13.51
C SER A 69 10.78 11.94 13.12
N THR A 70 11.43 11.28 12.18
CA THR A 70 12.74 11.71 11.65
C THR A 70 12.65 12.96 10.75
N TRP A 71 11.51 13.23 10.15
CA TRP A 71 11.28 14.27 9.14
C TRP A 71 12.25 14.21 7.96
N ASN A 72 12.94 13.10 7.79
CA ASN A 72 14.03 12.93 6.83
C ASN A 72 13.59 12.16 5.57
N LYS A 73 13.11 12.90 4.57
CA LYS A 73 12.66 12.33 3.29
C LYS A 73 13.72 11.47 2.58
N LYS A 74 15.01 11.82 2.70
CA LYS A 74 16.09 11.05 2.08
C LYS A 74 16.26 9.70 2.76
N LEU A 75 16.19 9.64 4.10
CA LEU A 75 16.24 8.41 4.86
C LEU A 75 15.05 7.51 4.51
N ILE A 76 13.84 8.08 4.48
CA ILE A 76 12.62 7.34 4.18
C ILE A 76 12.65 6.76 2.76
N LYS A 77 13.18 7.51 1.79
CA LYS A 77 13.40 6.96 0.44
C LYS A 77 14.37 5.77 0.45
N LYS A 78 15.43 5.79 1.27
CA LYS A 78 16.34 4.65 1.41
C LYS A 78 15.64 3.43 2.01
N VAL A 79 14.79 3.61 3.02
CA VAL A 79 13.96 2.52 3.56
C VAL A 79 13.05 1.95 2.47
N GLY A 80 12.37 2.80 1.70
CA GLY A 80 11.55 2.37 0.58
C GLY A 80 12.34 1.59 -0.49
N ILE A 81 13.58 2.00 -0.79
CA ILE A 81 14.47 1.27 -1.71
C ILE A 81 14.76 -0.13 -1.16
N ALA A 82 15.15 -0.25 0.10
CA ALA A 82 15.45 -1.53 0.72
C ALA A 82 14.23 -2.46 0.77
N LEU A 83 13.05 -1.93 1.08
CA LEU A 83 11.79 -2.68 1.01
C LEU A 83 11.46 -3.15 -0.41
N GLY A 84 11.73 -2.31 -1.42
CA GLY A 84 11.56 -2.68 -2.81
C GLY A 84 12.53 -3.79 -3.25
N GLU A 85 13.78 -3.76 -2.78
CA GLU A 85 14.76 -4.83 -3.02
C GLU A 85 14.33 -6.14 -2.36
N GLU A 86 13.87 -6.08 -1.12
CA GLU A 86 13.36 -7.25 -0.40
C GLU A 86 12.10 -7.82 -1.06
N ALA A 87 11.20 -6.97 -1.55
CA ALA A 87 10.02 -7.39 -2.28
C ALA A 87 10.38 -8.11 -3.58
N ARG A 88 11.36 -7.59 -4.34
CA ARG A 88 11.87 -8.26 -5.55
C ARG A 88 12.51 -9.61 -5.24
N ASP A 89 13.30 -9.71 -4.16
CA ASP A 89 13.89 -10.98 -3.74
C ASP A 89 12.85 -12.04 -3.39
N LYS A 90 11.64 -11.62 -2.98
CA LYS A 90 10.50 -12.49 -2.65
C LYS A 90 9.48 -12.64 -3.78
N ASP A 91 9.81 -12.17 -4.98
CA ASP A 91 8.92 -12.18 -6.14
C ASP A 91 7.58 -11.48 -5.90
N VAL A 92 7.59 -10.40 -5.13
CA VAL A 92 6.41 -9.58 -4.82
C VAL A 92 6.30 -8.45 -5.84
N ASP A 93 5.12 -8.33 -6.46
CA ASP A 93 4.81 -7.29 -7.45
C ASP A 93 4.24 -6.03 -6.78
N VAL A 94 3.45 -6.20 -5.71
CA VAL A 94 2.79 -5.12 -4.99
C VAL A 94 3.04 -5.24 -3.50
N LEU A 95 3.72 -4.24 -2.93
CA LEU A 95 3.85 -4.09 -1.49
C LEU A 95 2.64 -3.33 -0.93
N LEU A 96 1.92 -3.93 0.03
CA LEU A 96 0.78 -3.31 0.71
C LEU A 96 1.28 -2.33 1.78
N GLY A 97 1.76 -1.21 1.33
CA GLY A 97 2.31 -0.11 2.10
C GLY A 97 2.69 1.07 1.21
N PRO A 98 2.87 2.25 1.79
CA PRO A 98 2.84 2.56 3.22
C PRO A 98 1.43 2.69 3.78
N THR A 99 1.32 2.62 5.12
CA THR A 99 0.08 2.95 5.84
C THR A 99 0.07 4.46 6.12
N ILE A 100 -0.99 5.14 5.70
CA ILE A 100 -1.07 6.61 5.69
C ILE A 100 -2.29 7.15 6.45
N ASN A 101 -2.94 6.34 7.27
CA ASN A 101 -3.99 6.83 8.16
C ASN A 101 -3.43 7.89 9.12
N LEU A 102 -4.28 8.80 9.57
CA LEU A 102 -3.88 9.86 10.47
C LEU A 102 -4.11 9.46 11.93
N HIS A 103 -3.24 9.96 12.83
CA HIS A 103 -3.37 9.77 14.27
C HIS A 103 -4.46 10.69 14.83
N ARG A 104 -5.74 10.32 14.65
CA ARG A 104 -6.88 11.15 15.06
C ARG A 104 -7.22 11.00 16.54
N HIS A 105 -7.01 9.81 17.10
CA HIS A 105 -7.39 9.50 18.48
C HIS A 105 -6.30 8.65 19.13
N PRO A 106 -5.87 8.96 20.37
CA PRO A 106 -4.77 8.23 21.03
C PRO A 106 -4.97 6.72 21.14
N LEU A 107 -6.21 6.27 21.22
CA LEU A 107 -6.57 4.86 21.34
C LEU A 107 -6.74 4.13 20.00
N GLY A 108 -6.32 4.72 18.89
CA GLY A 108 -6.32 4.05 17.60
C GLY A 108 -5.35 2.86 17.59
N GLY A 109 -5.85 1.66 17.39
CA GLY A 109 -5.10 0.41 17.59
C GLY A 109 -3.96 0.16 16.62
N ARG A 110 -3.84 0.94 15.52
CA ARG A 110 -2.80 0.78 14.48
C ARG A 110 -1.98 2.04 14.24
N HIS A 111 -1.95 2.97 15.19
CA HIS A 111 -1.19 4.22 15.03
C HIS A 111 0.32 4.01 14.90
N PHE A 112 0.86 2.93 15.44
CA PHE A 112 2.29 2.61 15.31
C PHE A 112 2.73 2.45 13.84
N GLU A 113 1.84 2.03 12.95
CA GLU A 113 2.13 1.84 11.53
C GLU A 113 1.81 3.05 10.63
N ASN A 114 1.38 4.18 11.21
CA ASN A 114 1.08 5.42 10.51
C ASN A 114 2.16 6.47 10.80
N PHE A 115 2.39 7.39 9.87
CA PHE A 115 3.51 8.33 9.98
C PHE A 115 3.26 9.47 10.96
N SER A 116 2.07 10.09 10.95
CA SER A 116 1.79 11.33 11.68
C SER A 116 0.29 11.62 11.79
N GLU A 117 -0.05 12.56 12.67
CA GLU A 117 -1.36 13.22 12.71
C GLU A 117 -1.50 14.31 11.64
N ASP A 118 -0.37 14.86 11.14
CA ASP A 118 -0.35 15.91 10.12
C ASP A 118 -0.48 15.30 8.71
N PRO A 119 -1.54 15.62 7.95
CA PRO A 119 -1.74 15.08 6.60
C PRO A 119 -0.67 15.56 5.60
N VAL A 120 -0.11 16.76 5.77
CA VAL A 120 0.94 17.30 4.89
C VAL A 120 2.25 16.55 5.10
N LEU A 121 2.64 16.34 6.34
CA LEU A 121 3.83 15.56 6.70
C LEU A 121 3.68 14.12 6.21
N THR A 122 2.56 13.46 6.53
CA THR A 122 2.25 12.09 6.10
C THR A 122 2.35 11.97 4.59
N GLY A 123 1.75 12.87 3.83
CA GLY A 123 1.81 12.86 2.37
C GLY A 123 3.23 12.98 1.83
N LYS A 124 4.03 13.94 2.34
CA LYS A 124 5.43 14.14 1.90
C LYS A 124 6.34 12.95 2.22
N ILE A 125 6.11 12.32 3.36
CA ILE A 125 6.84 11.11 3.77
C ILE A 125 6.44 9.93 2.89
N ALA A 126 5.15 9.72 2.70
CA ALA A 126 4.63 8.64 1.89
C ALA A 126 5.11 8.72 0.42
N VAL A 127 5.18 9.91 -0.19
CA VAL A 127 5.80 10.11 -1.51
C VAL A 127 7.24 9.61 -1.54
N SER A 128 8.02 9.88 -0.51
CA SER A 128 9.42 9.47 -0.45
C SER A 128 9.56 7.95 -0.34
N TYR A 129 8.71 7.32 0.47
CA TYR A 129 8.60 5.87 0.59
C TYR A 129 8.22 5.21 -0.74
N VAL A 130 7.12 5.67 -1.36
CA VAL A 130 6.61 5.16 -2.63
C VAL A 130 7.67 5.25 -3.73
N LYS A 131 8.32 6.42 -3.88
CA LYS A 131 9.41 6.60 -4.85
C LYS A 131 10.59 5.66 -4.60
N GLY A 132 10.85 5.30 -3.35
CA GLY A 132 11.84 4.29 -2.99
C GLY A 132 11.45 2.90 -3.48
N VAL A 133 10.27 2.42 -3.10
CA VAL A 133 9.73 1.10 -3.50
C VAL A 133 9.64 0.98 -5.01
N GLN A 134 9.03 1.96 -5.68
CA GLN A 134 8.83 1.94 -7.13
C GLN A 134 10.14 2.00 -7.93
N SER A 135 11.22 2.55 -7.36
CA SER A 135 12.53 2.53 -8.00
C SER A 135 13.09 1.12 -8.21
N LYS A 136 12.51 0.12 -7.56
CA LYS A 136 12.84 -1.31 -7.70
C LYS A 136 11.80 -2.08 -8.50
N GLN A 137 10.96 -1.39 -9.27
CA GLN A 137 9.90 -2.00 -10.09
C GLN A 137 8.90 -2.82 -9.27
N VAL A 138 8.61 -2.39 -8.05
CA VAL A 138 7.55 -2.91 -7.18
C VAL A 138 6.49 -1.83 -7.03
N SER A 139 5.24 -2.18 -7.17
CA SER A 139 4.13 -1.26 -6.91
C SER A 139 3.96 -1.06 -5.41
N ALA A 140 3.66 0.17 -5.00
CA ALA A 140 3.29 0.50 -3.62
C ALA A 140 1.79 0.72 -3.54
N CYS A 141 1.15 0.12 -2.54
CA CYS A 141 -0.28 0.27 -2.29
C CYS A 141 -0.49 1.10 -1.02
N LEU A 142 -0.83 2.37 -1.21
CA LEU A 142 -1.18 3.26 -0.10
C LEU A 142 -2.46 2.78 0.59
N LYS A 143 -2.43 2.65 1.91
CA LYS A 143 -3.56 2.14 2.68
C LYS A 143 -3.75 2.94 3.98
N HIS A 144 -4.93 2.98 4.56
CA HIS A 144 -6.15 2.39 4.06
C HIS A 144 -7.02 3.48 3.44
N PHE A 145 -7.58 3.25 2.30
CA PHE A 145 -8.53 4.15 1.67
C PHE A 145 -9.94 3.71 2.09
N VAL A 146 -10.66 4.44 2.93
CA VAL A 146 -10.34 5.66 3.68
C VAL A 146 -10.99 5.60 5.06
N ALA A 147 -10.49 6.41 6.03
CA ALA A 147 -11.05 6.57 7.36
C ALA A 147 -11.01 5.30 8.24
N ASN A 148 -10.03 4.43 8.05
CA ASN A 148 -9.76 3.31 8.95
C ASN A 148 -8.83 3.77 10.09
N ASP A 149 -9.31 4.69 10.92
CA ASP A 149 -8.52 5.32 11.99
C ASP A 149 -8.69 4.59 13.34
N THR A 150 -9.63 3.65 13.44
CA THR A 150 -9.87 2.83 14.63
C THR A 150 -9.97 1.35 14.28
N GLU A 151 -9.53 0.50 15.20
CA GLU A 151 -9.63 -0.96 15.07
C GLU A 151 -10.75 -1.56 15.94
N PHE A 152 -11.37 -0.76 16.80
CA PHE A 152 -12.52 -1.22 17.59
C PHE A 152 -13.67 -1.56 16.64
N GLU A 153 -14.13 -2.82 16.74
CA GLU A 153 -15.21 -3.36 15.88
C GLU A 153 -15.06 -3.02 14.38
N ARG A 154 -13.84 -3.04 13.85
CA ARG A 154 -13.50 -2.55 12.49
C ARG A 154 -14.31 -3.16 11.35
N HIS A 155 -14.96 -4.31 11.57
CA HIS A 155 -15.81 -4.96 10.57
C HIS A 155 -17.28 -4.52 10.65
N THR A 156 -17.67 -3.79 11.69
CA THR A 156 -19.06 -3.40 11.95
C THR A 156 -19.23 -1.91 12.25
N VAL A 157 -18.15 -1.23 12.69
CA VAL A 157 -18.18 0.20 13.01
C VAL A 157 -18.40 1.05 11.77
N SER A 158 -19.22 2.09 11.89
CA SER A 158 -19.37 3.13 10.87
C SER A 158 -18.41 4.27 11.14
N SER A 159 -17.53 4.58 10.19
CA SER A 159 -16.65 5.74 10.25
C SER A 159 -17.39 6.98 9.74
N ASN A 160 -18.03 7.70 10.64
CA ASN A 160 -18.78 8.91 10.31
C ASN A 160 -17.82 10.11 10.20
N VAL A 161 -17.57 10.56 8.99
CA VAL A 161 -16.72 11.72 8.69
C VAL A 161 -17.49 12.67 7.80
N ASP A 162 -17.58 13.95 8.16
CA ASP A 162 -18.19 14.96 7.31
C ASP A 162 -17.34 15.21 6.06
N GLU A 163 -17.97 15.66 4.98
CA GLU A 163 -17.31 15.82 3.67
C GLU A 163 -16.17 16.84 3.73
N ARG A 164 -16.30 17.92 4.48
CA ARG A 164 -15.26 18.93 4.64
C ARG A 164 -14.02 18.33 5.28
N THR A 165 -14.19 17.60 6.36
CA THR A 165 -13.10 16.92 7.06
C THR A 165 -12.47 15.84 6.17
N LEU A 166 -13.27 15.07 5.46
CA LEU A 166 -12.78 14.06 4.53
C LEU A 166 -11.90 14.69 3.44
N ARG A 167 -12.35 15.80 2.84
CA ARG A 167 -11.58 16.48 1.78
C ARG A 167 -10.37 17.24 2.31
N ALA A 168 -10.52 17.97 3.41
CA ALA A 168 -9.45 18.82 3.94
C ALA A 168 -8.31 18.03 4.58
N VAL A 169 -8.63 16.92 5.20
CA VAL A 169 -7.67 16.13 6.00
C VAL A 169 -7.39 14.80 5.34
N SER A 170 -8.38 13.92 5.24
CA SER A 170 -8.15 12.55 4.76
C SER A 170 -7.77 12.48 3.28
N TYR A 171 -8.20 13.44 2.47
CA TYR A 171 -7.86 13.49 1.05
C TYR A 171 -6.51 14.16 0.77
N THR A 172 -6.06 15.08 1.62
CA THR A 172 -4.83 15.84 1.41
C THR A 172 -3.60 14.93 1.32
N HIS A 173 -3.46 13.98 2.21
CA HIS A 173 -2.32 13.05 2.19
C HIS A 173 -2.40 12.05 1.03
N LEU A 174 -3.59 11.73 0.52
CA LEU A 174 -3.77 10.91 -0.68
C LEU A 174 -3.38 11.67 -1.95
N ARG A 175 -3.78 12.94 -2.11
CA ARG A 175 -3.41 13.77 -3.28
C ARG A 175 -1.92 14.04 -3.41
N ALA A 176 -1.18 14.01 -2.33
CA ALA A 176 0.27 14.24 -2.38
C ALA A 176 1.02 13.27 -3.31
N HIS A 177 0.38 12.16 -3.69
CA HIS A 177 0.94 11.15 -4.59
C HIS A 177 0.63 11.40 -6.06
N GLU A 178 -0.35 12.24 -6.37
CA GLU A 178 -0.76 12.56 -7.75
C GLU A 178 0.13 13.64 -8.39
N THR A 179 0.94 14.34 -7.61
CA THR A 179 1.90 15.31 -8.13
C THR A 179 3.10 14.59 -8.75
N ARG A 180 3.13 14.58 -10.07
CA ARG A 180 4.22 14.09 -10.93
C ARG A 180 5.51 14.88 -10.73
#